data_d4f58f1e7fca9baaeb4cd63f27fa785c
#
_entry.id   d4f58f1e7fca9baaeb4cd63f27fa785c
#
_cell.length_a   1.000
_cell.length_b   1.000
_cell.length_c   1.000
_cell.angle_alpha   90.00
_cell.angle_beta   90.00
_cell.angle_gamma   90.00
#
_symmetry.space_group_name_H-M   'P 1'
#
loop_
_entity.id
_entity.type
_entity.pdbx_description
1 polymer ?
#
loop_
_entity_poly.entity_id
_entity_poly.type
_entity_poly.pdbx_seq_one_letter_code
_entity_poly.pdbx_strand_id
1 'polypeptide(L)'
;MYDHIQVLVAAPSKKDLSAFVQEYTCRFSRQRNVQYQRKGSFFQRRFGSAPKSGEKKARTAIAYLYNNPVEKKLCKKAEDYQWDFLTYANNSHPFSQPLKLNGASRPMRRAVAEIKSLRATDTPLNYATIERIIKDLSPSEIKQLTDYTVSSFNCIDYQGLEEYYEDFKTMLTAIHSNTGSEYDIKEKVTPDSDTIFKKMLSVIRKMTSFPDMTAVLSLPDSEKQRLAWILSAETGASPRQIAKFLHLSSISER
;
A
#
# COMPACT_ATOMS: atom_id res chain seq x y z
N MET A 1 -3.37 -0.32 2.70
CA MET A 1 -3.66 1.12 2.63
C MET A 1 -3.87 1.50 1.18
N TYR A 2 -4.58 2.59 0.88
CA TYR A 2 -4.98 2.89 -0.52
C TYR A 2 -3.91 3.61 -1.33
N ASP A 3 -2.95 4.26 -0.68
CA ASP A 3 -2.05 5.24 -1.28
C ASP A 3 -0.55 4.95 -1.10
N HIS A 4 -0.19 4.04 -0.20
CA HIS A 4 1.21 3.68 0.04
C HIS A 4 1.36 2.26 0.61
N ILE A 5 2.58 1.74 0.54
CA ILE A 5 2.97 0.46 1.08
C ILE A 5 4.09 0.72 2.08
N GLN A 6 3.98 0.09 3.24
CA GLN A 6 5.01 0.10 4.28
C GLN A 6 5.52 -1.32 4.47
N VAL A 7 6.82 -1.47 4.57
CA VAL A 7 7.47 -2.75 4.81
C VAL A 7 8.62 -2.58 5.80
N LEU A 8 8.81 -3.54 6.68
CA LEU A 8 10.01 -3.69 7.49
C LEU A 8 10.89 -4.73 6.83
N VAL A 9 12.11 -4.35 6.48
CA VAL A 9 13.03 -5.20 5.71
C VAL A 9 14.38 -5.25 6.40
N ALA A 10 14.91 -6.45 6.62
CA ALA A 10 16.31 -6.65 6.94
C ALA A 10 17.10 -6.76 5.63
N ALA A 11 18.03 -5.85 5.40
CA ALA A 11 18.87 -5.84 4.21
C ALA A 11 20.35 -5.69 4.59
N PRO A 12 21.26 -6.47 3.97
CA PRO A 12 22.69 -6.41 4.27
C PRO A 12 23.30 -5.03 4.01
N SER A 13 22.80 -4.34 2.99
CA SER A 13 23.27 -2.99 2.65
C SER A 13 22.14 -2.11 2.09
N LYS A 14 22.40 -0.78 2.03
CA LYS A 14 21.51 0.16 1.35
C LYS A 14 21.35 -0.15 -0.15
N LYS A 15 22.35 -0.74 -0.78
CA LYS A 15 22.31 -1.14 -2.19
C LYS A 15 21.31 -2.27 -2.38
N ASP A 16 21.33 -3.28 -1.50
CA ASP A 16 20.41 -4.42 -1.56
C ASP A 16 18.98 -3.98 -1.30
N LEU A 17 18.76 -3.10 -0.31
CA LEU A 17 17.44 -2.49 -0.07
C LEU A 17 16.95 -1.74 -1.31
N SER A 18 17.81 -0.95 -1.96
CA SER A 18 17.43 -0.19 -3.15
C SER A 18 17.12 -1.12 -4.33
N ALA A 19 17.89 -2.19 -4.52
CA ALA A 19 17.65 -3.19 -5.55
C ALA A 19 16.31 -3.92 -5.34
N PHE A 20 16.02 -4.34 -4.11
CA PHE A 20 14.74 -4.95 -3.73
C PHE A 20 13.55 -4.04 -4.06
N VAL A 21 13.61 -2.78 -3.60
CA VAL A 21 12.52 -1.83 -3.85
C VAL A 21 12.37 -1.52 -5.34
N GLN A 22 13.47 -1.38 -6.07
CA GLN A 22 13.44 -1.14 -7.51
C GLN A 22 12.80 -2.31 -8.25
N GLU A 23 13.21 -3.53 -7.95
CA GLU A 23 12.66 -4.73 -8.59
C GLU A 23 11.15 -4.86 -8.33
N TYR A 24 10.74 -4.77 -7.08
CA TYR A 24 9.35 -4.82 -6.68
C TYR A 24 8.50 -3.74 -7.38
N THR A 25 8.93 -2.48 -7.30
CA THR A 25 8.16 -1.35 -7.85
C THR A 25 8.11 -1.38 -9.37
N CYS A 26 9.19 -1.80 -10.04
CA CYS A 26 9.22 -1.95 -11.50
C CYS A 26 8.31 -3.08 -11.98
N ARG A 27 8.37 -4.25 -11.34
CA ARG A 27 7.51 -5.40 -11.68
C ARG A 27 6.04 -5.06 -11.49
N PHE A 28 5.69 -4.49 -10.34
CA PHE A 28 4.33 -4.08 -10.03
C PHE A 28 3.81 -3.02 -11.03
N SER A 29 4.60 -1.96 -11.28
CA SER A 29 4.22 -0.91 -12.22
C SER A 29 3.98 -1.45 -13.63
N ARG A 30 4.86 -2.36 -14.09
CA ARG A 30 4.72 -2.97 -15.42
C ARG A 30 3.43 -3.78 -15.53
N GLN A 31 3.16 -4.66 -14.57
CA GLN A 31 1.95 -5.48 -14.56
C GLN A 31 0.69 -4.61 -14.50
N ARG A 32 0.69 -3.61 -13.62
CA ARG A 32 -0.45 -2.70 -13.46
C ARG A 32 -0.71 -1.88 -14.71
N ASN A 33 0.36 -1.38 -15.35
CA ASN A 33 0.24 -0.64 -16.60
C ASN A 33 -0.33 -1.50 -17.74
N VAL A 34 0.11 -2.74 -17.85
CA VAL A 34 -0.44 -3.70 -18.84
C VAL A 34 -1.92 -3.96 -18.57
N GLN A 35 -2.28 -4.32 -17.33
CA GLN A 35 -3.66 -4.65 -16.94
C GLN A 35 -4.65 -3.51 -17.22
N TYR A 36 -4.24 -2.27 -16.94
CA TYR A 36 -5.12 -1.10 -17.06
C TYR A 36 -4.80 -0.23 -18.29
N GLN A 37 -4.01 -0.74 -19.23
CA GLN A 37 -3.58 -0.03 -20.45
C GLN A 37 -3.05 1.37 -20.18
N ARG A 38 -2.32 1.53 -19.05
CA ARG A 38 -1.73 2.78 -18.61
C ARG A 38 -0.29 2.93 -19.10
N LYS A 39 0.18 4.18 -19.16
CA LYS A 39 1.59 4.54 -19.43
C LYS A 39 2.14 5.35 -18.26
N GLY A 40 3.45 5.29 -18.04
CA GLY A 40 4.15 6.08 -17.03
C GLY A 40 4.35 5.38 -15.70
N SER A 41 4.91 6.10 -14.73
CA SER A 41 5.20 5.57 -13.39
C SER A 41 3.93 5.37 -12.58
N PHE A 42 3.84 4.22 -11.90
CA PHE A 42 2.79 3.96 -10.91
C PHE A 42 3.15 4.59 -9.56
N PHE A 43 4.39 4.41 -9.13
CA PHE A 43 4.90 5.03 -7.90
C PHE A 43 5.41 6.44 -8.21
N GLN A 44 4.81 7.43 -7.57
CA GLN A 44 5.04 8.85 -7.88
C GLN A 44 6.37 9.39 -7.34
N ARG A 45 6.95 8.75 -6.30
CA ARG A 45 8.15 9.24 -5.61
C ARG A 45 9.14 8.12 -5.36
N ARG A 46 10.38 8.51 -5.06
CA ARG A 46 11.37 7.60 -4.48
C ARG A 46 10.87 7.12 -3.12
N PHE A 47 11.20 5.88 -2.77
CA PHE A 47 10.87 5.35 -1.44
C PHE A 47 11.63 6.12 -0.35
N GLY A 48 10.97 6.28 0.79
CA GLY A 48 11.62 6.72 2.03
C GLY A 48 12.05 5.50 2.83
N SER A 49 13.18 5.59 3.51
CA SER A 49 13.62 4.55 4.44
C SER A 49 14.17 5.19 5.72
N ALA A 50 13.90 4.55 6.85
CA ALA A 50 14.43 4.94 8.15
C ALA A 50 14.97 3.70 8.87
N PRO A 51 16.28 3.65 9.22
CA PRO A 51 16.85 2.53 9.93
C PRO A 51 16.23 2.41 11.33
N LYS A 52 15.90 1.18 11.72
CA LYS A 52 15.36 0.83 13.02
C LYS A 52 16.42 0.05 13.81
N SER A 53 17.39 0.76 14.39
CA SER A 53 18.44 0.13 15.18
C SER A 53 18.03 0.02 16.65
N GLY A 54 18.22 -1.18 17.21
CA GLY A 54 17.90 -1.55 18.60
C GLY A 54 16.46 -2.06 18.75
N GLU A 55 16.29 -2.95 19.71
CA GLU A 55 15.04 -3.70 19.94
C GLU A 55 13.82 -2.79 20.16
N LYS A 56 13.96 -1.74 20.96
CA LYS A 56 12.86 -0.82 21.22
C LYS A 56 12.31 -0.21 19.94
N LYS A 57 13.18 0.23 19.00
CA LYS A 57 12.74 0.80 17.72
C LYS A 57 12.17 -0.24 16.79
N ALA A 58 12.68 -1.47 16.83
CA ALA A 58 12.15 -2.57 16.05
C ALA A 58 10.74 -2.95 16.52
N ARG A 59 10.56 -3.22 17.82
CA ARG A 59 9.24 -3.48 18.42
C ARG A 59 8.22 -2.41 18.08
N THR A 60 8.64 -1.18 18.20
CA THR A 60 7.92 0.01 17.86
C THR A 60 7.42 -0.02 16.42
N ALA A 61 8.34 -0.28 15.48
CA ALA A 61 8.01 -0.30 14.06
C ALA A 61 7.05 -1.45 13.70
N ILE A 62 7.24 -2.62 14.31
CA ILE A 62 6.39 -3.80 14.14
C ILE A 62 4.96 -3.48 14.59
N ALA A 63 4.81 -2.99 15.83
CA ALA A 63 3.50 -2.65 16.38
C ALA A 63 2.79 -1.57 15.53
N TYR A 64 3.51 -0.55 15.08
CA TYR A 64 2.98 0.48 14.20
C TYR A 64 2.51 -0.08 12.86
N LEU A 65 3.31 -0.92 12.20
CA LEU A 65 2.96 -1.48 10.90
C LEU A 65 1.65 -2.27 10.96
N TYR A 66 1.52 -3.14 11.95
CA TYR A 66 0.33 -3.97 12.12
C TYR A 66 -0.89 -3.18 12.63
N ASN A 67 -0.70 -2.14 13.44
CA ASN A 67 -1.81 -1.32 13.92
C ASN A 67 -2.26 -0.23 12.94
N ASN A 68 -1.49 0.06 11.91
CA ASN A 68 -1.80 1.11 10.94
C ASN A 68 -3.18 0.96 10.26
N PRO A 69 -3.65 -0.25 9.84
CA PRO A 69 -5.00 -0.43 9.33
C PRO A 69 -6.10 -0.07 10.33
N VAL A 70 -5.87 -0.32 11.62
CA VAL A 70 -6.80 0.02 12.71
C VAL A 70 -6.87 1.55 12.89
N GLU A 71 -5.73 2.23 12.94
CA GLU A 71 -5.65 3.69 13.01
C GLU A 71 -6.33 4.36 11.81
N LYS A 72 -6.21 3.77 10.63
CA LYS A 72 -6.89 4.23 9.41
C LYS A 72 -8.36 3.81 9.32
N LYS A 73 -8.89 3.13 10.35
CA LYS A 73 -10.28 2.65 10.42
C LYS A 73 -10.67 1.70 9.27
N LEU A 74 -9.74 0.91 8.78
CA LEU A 74 -9.97 -0.12 7.75
C LEU A 74 -10.48 -1.41 8.36
N CYS A 75 -10.15 -1.67 9.63
CA CYS A 75 -10.59 -2.81 10.42
C CYS A 75 -10.71 -2.40 11.91
N LYS A 76 -11.28 -3.30 12.72
CA LYS A 76 -11.40 -3.08 14.18
C LYS A 76 -10.17 -3.54 14.94
N LYS A 77 -9.53 -4.60 14.49
CA LYS A 77 -8.32 -5.18 15.04
C LYS A 77 -7.33 -5.45 13.92
N ALA A 78 -6.05 -5.46 14.21
CA ALA A 78 -5.01 -5.74 13.22
C ALA A 78 -5.23 -7.09 12.52
N GLU A 79 -5.63 -8.11 13.28
CA GLU A 79 -5.88 -9.46 12.76
C GLU A 79 -7.06 -9.56 11.78
N ASP A 80 -7.93 -8.55 11.74
CA ASP A 80 -9.05 -8.49 10.81
C ASP A 80 -8.63 -7.99 9.40
N TYR A 81 -7.38 -7.48 9.28
CA TYR A 81 -6.89 -6.92 8.02
C TYR A 81 -6.04 -7.92 7.25
N GLN A 82 -6.61 -8.50 6.20
CA GLN A 82 -5.97 -9.57 5.41
C GLN A 82 -4.60 -9.17 4.83
N TRP A 83 -4.38 -7.89 4.52
CA TRP A 83 -3.23 -7.43 3.74
C TRP A 83 -2.04 -6.93 4.58
N ASP A 84 -2.08 -7.09 5.90
CA ASP A 84 -0.89 -6.97 6.76
C ASP A 84 -0.23 -8.33 7.02
N PHE A 85 -0.90 -9.41 6.65
CA PHE A 85 -0.46 -10.81 6.74
C PHE A 85 -0.26 -11.34 8.17
N LEU A 86 -0.65 -10.60 9.22
CA LEU A 86 -0.41 -10.96 10.62
C LEU A 86 -0.97 -12.34 10.97
N THR A 87 -2.20 -12.62 10.58
CA THR A 87 -2.89 -13.88 10.91
C THR A 87 -2.36 -15.09 10.16
N TYR A 88 -1.63 -14.88 9.08
CA TYR A 88 -0.97 -15.97 8.35
C TYR A 88 0.24 -16.57 9.10
N ALA A 89 0.69 -15.93 10.18
CA ALA A 89 1.74 -16.49 11.05
C ALA A 89 1.36 -17.88 11.60
N ASN A 90 0.10 -18.04 12.02
CA ASN A 90 -0.37 -19.23 12.73
C ASN A 90 -1.52 -19.97 12.01
N ASN A 91 -2.00 -19.45 10.89
CA ASN A 91 -3.10 -20.04 10.15
C ASN A 91 -2.91 -19.83 8.64
N SER A 92 -2.92 -20.88 7.87
CA SER A 92 -2.80 -20.81 6.41
C SER A 92 -4.09 -20.39 5.71
N HIS A 93 -5.23 -20.39 6.41
CA HIS A 93 -6.55 -20.01 5.89
C HIS A 93 -7.31 -19.11 6.88
N PRO A 94 -6.77 -17.92 7.23
CA PRO A 94 -7.37 -17.09 8.28
C PRO A 94 -8.69 -16.44 7.86
N PHE A 95 -8.94 -16.25 6.57
CA PHE A 95 -10.11 -15.55 6.04
C PHE A 95 -11.05 -16.45 5.23
N SER A 96 -10.76 -17.75 5.18
CA SER A 96 -11.58 -18.75 4.47
C SER A 96 -11.62 -20.07 5.21
N GLN A 97 -12.48 -20.98 4.74
CA GLN A 97 -12.46 -22.36 5.25
C GLN A 97 -11.19 -23.08 4.77
N PRO A 98 -10.62 -23.97 5.59
CA PRO A 98 -9.45 -24.76 5.20
C PRO A 98 -9.67 -25.51 3.89
N LEU A 99 -8.69 -25.43 2.99
CA LEU A 99 -8.76 -26.06 1.69
C LEU A 99 -8.63 -27.58 1.78
N LYS A 100 -9.68 -28.30 1.39
CA LYS A 100 -9.71 -29.77 1.30
C LYS A 100 -9.79 -30.19 -0.16
N LEU A 101 -8.66 -30.61 -0.73
CA LEU A 101 -8.57 -30.94 -2.17
C LEU A 101 -9.46 -32.13 -2.58
N ASN A 102 -9.69 -33.11 -1.70
CA ASN A 102 -10.52 -34.27 -2.00
C ASN A 102 -11.99 -33.94 -2.29
N GLY A 103 -12.50 -32.82 -1.73
CA GLY A 103 -13.86 -32.33 -2.00
C GLY A 103 -13.90 -31.10 -2.91
N ALA A 104 -12.76 -30.62 -3.40
CA ALA A 104 -12.68 -29.41 -4.20
C ALA A 104 -13.13 -29.65 -5.65
N SER A 105 -13.64 -28.61 -6.28
CA SER A 105 -14.00 -28.64 -7.71
C SER A 105 -12.79 -28.92 -8.61
N ARG A 106 -13.05 -29.39 -9.83
CA ARG A 106 -11.98 -29.59 -10.82
C ARG A 106 -11.22 -28.31 -11.15
N PRO A 107 -11.87 -27.14 -11.34
CA PRO A 107 -11.17 -25.85 -11.49
C PRO A 107 -10.27 -25.54 -10.30
N MET A 108 -10.77 -25.71 -9.07
CA MET A 108 -9.99 -25.42 -7.86
C MET A 108 -8.73 -26.30 -7.73
N ARG A 109 -8.85 -27.62 -8.01
CA ARG A 109 -7.69 -28.50 -8.02
C ARG A 109 -6.62 -28.11 -9.05
N ARG A 110 -7.05 -27.67 -10.25
CA ARG A 110 -6.14 -27.15 -11.28
C ARG A 110 -5.46 -25.86 -10.84
N ALA A 111 -6.21 -24.92 -10.25
CA ALA A 111 -5.71 -23.67 -9.73
C ALA A 111 -4.61 -23.88 -8.69
N VAL A 112 -4.85 -24.77 -7.72
CA VAL A 112 -3.87 -25.11 -6.68
C VAL A 112 -2.63 -25.78 -7.27
N ALA A 113 -2.80 -26.69 -8.23
CA ALA A 113 -1.66 -27.36 -8.88
C ALA A 113 -0.79 -26.35 -9.63
N GLU A 114 -1.40 -25.37 -10.30
CA GLU A 114 -0.68 -24.32 -10.99
C GLU A 114 0.09 -23.41 -10.02
N ILE A 115 -0.54 -22.97 -8.91
CA ILE A 115 0.13 -22.17 -7.88
C ILE A 115 1.32 -22.93 -7.30
N LYS A 116 1.17 -24.22 -7.01
CA LYS A 116 2.27 -25.06 -6.55
C LYS A 116 3.43 -25.11 -7.56
N SER A 117 3.12 -25.28 -8.85
CA SER A 117 4.12 -25.30 -9.91
C SER A 117 4.87 -23.98 -10.00
N LEU A 118 4.15 -22.85 -9.99
CA LEU A 118 4.75 -21.53 -10.03
C LEU A 118 5.64 -21.26 -8.81
N ARG A 119 5.20 -21.68 -7.62
CA ARG A 119 6.00 -21.57 -6.40
C ARG A 119 7.27 -22.44 -6.45
N ALA A 120 7.15 -23.67 -6.96
CA ALA A 120 8.28 -24.59 -7.08
C ALA A 120 9.36 -24.08 -8.04
N THR A 121 8.99 -23.30 -9.05
CA THR A 121 9.89 -22.68 -10.02
C THR A 121 10.27 -21.25 -9.67
N ASP A 122 9.90 -20.77 -8.49
CA ASP A 122 10.06 -19.37 -8.04
C ASP A 122 9.54 -18.34 -9.07
N THR A 123 8.47 -18.72 -9.77
CA THR A 123 7.86 -17.89 -10.80
C THR A 123 6.78 -17.01 -10.17
N PRO A 124 6.89 -15.66 -10.25
CA PRO A 124 5.90 -14.77 -9.69
C PRO A 124 4.55 -14.90 -10.38
N LEU A 125 3.47 -14.84 -9.58
CA LEU A 125 2.11 -14.71 -10.10
C LEU A 125 1.94 -13.34 -10.77
N ASN A 126 1.33 -13.34 -11.96
CA ASN A 126 0.94 -12.13 -12.65
C ASN A 126 -0.58 -12.02 -12.76
N TYR A 127 -1.10 -10.84 -13.07
CA TYR A 127 -2.54 -10.58 -13.12
C TYR A 127 -3.26 -11.47 -14.15
N ALA A 128 -2.70 -11.67 -15.33
CA ALA A 128 -3.31 -12.51 -16.36
C ALA A 128 -3.45 -13.96 -15.88
N THR A 129 -2.45 -14.48 -15.18
CA THR A 129 -2.51 -15.81 -14.58
C THR A 129 -3.60 -15.88 -13.51
N ILE A 130 -3.64 -14.87 -12.61
CA ILE A 130 -4.66 -14.81 -11.55
C ILE A 130 -6.07 -14.77 -12.17
N GLU A 131 -6.34 -13.88 -13.11
CA GLU A 131 -7.63 -13.75 -13.77
C GLU A 131 -8.07 -15.05 -14.45
N ARG A 132 -7.14 -15.74 -15.12
CA ARG A 132 -7.41 -17.03 -15.76
C ARG A 132 -7.72 -18.13 -14.74
N ILE A 133 -6.99 -18.19 -13.65
CA ILE A 133 -7.16 -19.22 -12.60
C ILE A 133 -8.50 -19.06 -11.88
N ILE A 134 -8.92 -17.83 -11.58
CA ILE A 134 -10.14 -17.56 -10.79
C ILE A 134 -11.42 -17.60 -11.61
N LYS A 135 -11.34 -17.59 -12.95
CA LYS A 135 -12.48 -17.41 -13.85
C LYS A 135 -13.64 -18.38 -13.59
N ASP A 136 -13.32 -19.64 -13.31
CA ASP A 136 -14.31 -20.72 -13.16
C ASP A 136 -14.51 -21.13 -11.68
N LEU A 137 -14.04 -20.31 -10.74
CA LEU A 137 -14.16 -20.56 -9.31
C LEU A 137 -15.37 -19.84 -8.70
N SER A 138 -16.01 -20.48 -7.73
CA SER A 138 -17.02 -19.82 -6.91
C SER A 138 -16.39 -18.76 -5.97
N PRO A 139 -17.17 -17.78 -5.47
CA PRO A 139 -16.67 -16.77 -4.54
C PRO A 139 -16.00 -17.35 -3.29
N SER A 140 -16.49 -18.49 -2.78
CA SER A 140 -15.88 -19.18 -1.64
C SER A 140 -14.55 -19.83 -2.01
N GLU A 141 -14.45 -20.44 -3.19
CA GLU A 141 -13.20 -21.01 -3.68
C GLU A 141 -12.15 -19.93 -3.98
N ILE A 142 -12.57 -18.76 -4.49
CA ILE A 142 -11.66 -17.62 -4.68
C ILE A 142 -11.04 -17.19 -3.34
N LYS A 143 -11.82 -17.10 -2.27
CA LYS A 143 -11.30 -16.80 -0.93
C LYS A 143 -10.32 -17.86 -0.44
N GLN A 144 -10.64 -19.12 -0.59
CA GLN A 144 -9.75 -20.23 -0.21
C GLN A 144 -8.45 -20.22 -1.04
N LEU A 145 -8.56 -19.97 -2.34
CA LEU A 145 -7.39 -19.87 -3.21
C LEU A 145 -6.54 -18.64 -2.88
N THR A 146 -7.16 -17.53 -2.48
CA THR A 146 -6.44 -16.32 -2.03
C THR A 146 -5.61 -16.62 -0.80
N ASP A 147 -6.21 -17.20 0.25
CA ASP A 147 -5.48 -17.58 1.46
C ASP A 147 -4.37 -18.59 1.15
N TYR A 148 -4.66 -19.61 0.34
CA TYR A 148 -3.67 -20.59 -0.10
C TYR A 148 -2.50 -19.94 -0.84
N THR A 149 -2.80 -18.99 -1.73
CA THR A 149 -1.77 -18.26 -2.51
C THR A 149 -0.89 -17.42 -1.59
N VAL A 150 -1.52 -16.62 -0.71
CA VAL A 150 -0.79 -15.80 0.26
C VAL A 150 0.11 -16.66 1.12
N SER A 151 -0.41 -17.74 1.71
CA SER A 151 0.40 -18.65 2.55
C SER A 151 1.54 -19.31 1.77
N SER A 152 1.32 -19.66 0.49
CA SER A 152 2.34 -20.32 -0.34
C SER A 152 3.49 -19.40 -0.75
N PHE A 153 3.21 -18.11 -0.97
CA PHE A 153 4.20 -17.11 -1.41
C PHE A 153 4.68 -16.20 -0.27
N ASN A 154 4.11 -16.33 0.92
CA ASN A 154 4.52 -15.56 2.08
C ASN A 154 5.97 -15.87 2.47
N CYS A 155 6.76 -14.82 2.61
CA CYS A 155 8.18 -14.88 3.00
C CYS A 155 8.48 -14.01 4.24
N ILE A 156 7.44 -13.68 5.03
CA ILE A 156 7.61 -12.94 6.28
C ILE A 156 8.26 -13.85 7.32
N ASP A 157 9.31 -13.36 7.92
CA ASP A 157 10.00 -14.02 9.03
C ASP A 157 9.25 -13.76 10.35
N TYR A 158 8.17 -14.51 10.56
CA TYR A 158 7.37 -14.40 11.78
C TYR A 158 8.14 -14.78 13.03
N GLN A 159 9.03 -15.78 12.93
CA GLN A 159 9.85 -16.19 14.07
C GLN A 159 10.78 -15.05 14.48
N GLY A 160 11.47 -14.43 13.54
CA GLY A 160 12.31 -13.27 13.81
C GLY A 160 11.52 -12.05 14.32
N LEU A 161 10.22 -11.93 13.99
CA LEU A 161 9.36 -10.91 14.58
C LEU A 161 9.00 -11.22 16.03
N GLU A 162 8.69 -12.48 16.34
CA GLU A 162 8.34 -12.94 17.69
C GLU A 162 9.51 -12.81 18.67
N GLU A 163 10.76 -13.01 18.23
CA GLU A 163 11.97 -12.86 19.05
C GLU A 163 12.08 -11.48 19.73
N TYR A 164 11.46 -10.45 19.12
CA TYR A 164 11.38 -9.12 19.75
C TYR A 164 10.38 -9.05 20.91
N TYR A 165 9.50 -10.04 21.12
CA TYR A 165 8.37 -9.94 22.04
C TYR A 165 8.20 -11.14 22.98
N GLU A 166 9.11 -12.06 23.04
CA GLU A 166 9.01 -13.32 23.78
C GLU A 166 8.08 -14.36 23.12
N ASP A 167 6.86 -13.97 22.72
CA ASP A 167 5.91 -14.82 22.01
C ASP A 167 4.92 -13.99 21.17
N PHE A 168 4.15 -14.70 20.33
CA PHE A 168 3.13 -14.09 19.46
C PHE A 168 2.02 -13.39 20.25
N LYS A 169 1.63 -13.90 21.41
CA LYS A 169 0.58 -13.30 22.25
C LYS A 169 1.03 -11.97 22.85
N THR A 170 2.27 -11.89 23.29
CA THR A 170 2.89 -10.65 23.79
C THR A 170 3.02 -9.62 22.66
N MET A 171 3.39 -10.08 21.44
CA MET A 171 3.41 -9.22 20.26
C MET A 171 2.02 -8.66 19.95
N LEU A 172 0.96 -9.49 19.93
CA LEU A 172 -0.42 -9.03 19.73
C LEU A 172 -0.87 -8.04 20.80
N THR A 173 -0.53 -8.27 22.06
CA THR A 173 -0.84 -7.35 23.15
C THR A 173 -0.18 -5.99 22.92
N ALA A 174 1.08 -5.97 22.49
CA ALA A 174 1.78 -4.74 22.15
C ALA A 174 1.16 -4.02 20.95
N ILE A 175 0.74 -4.75 19.92
CA ILE A 175 0.04 -4.20 18.75
C ILE A 175 -1.27 -3.53 19.17
N HIS A 176 -2.08 -4.21 19.98
CA HIS A 176 -3.38 -3.69 20.46
C HIS A 176 -3.24 -2.52 21.43
N SER A 177 -2.15 -2.48 22.20
CA SER A 177 -1.88 -1.39 23.15
C SER A 177 -1.34 -0.13 22.47
N ASN A 178 -0.99 -0.22 21.21
CA ASN A 178 -0.48 0.91 20.46
C ASN A 178 -1.59 1.89 20.12
N THR A 179 -1.63 3.00 20.86
CA THR A 179 -2.64 4.06 20.68
C THR A 179 -2.24 5.12 19.66
N GLY A 180 -1.18 4.88 18.86
CA GLY A 180 -0.68 5.84 17.87
C GLY A 180 0.05 7.05 18.48
N SER A 181 -0.14 7.34 19.76
CA SER A 181 0.41 8.52 20.42
C SER A 181 1.90 8.41 20.78
N GLU A 182 2.46 7.21 20.87
CA GLU A 182 3.88 7.00 21.18
C GLU A 182 4.78 7.07 19.94
N TYR A 183 4.20 7.13 18.78
CA TYR A 183 4.88 7.20 17.49
C TYR A 183 4.65 8.53 16.82
N ASP A 184 5.17 9.57 17.45
CA ASP A 184 5.75 10.66 16.70
C ASP A 184 7.00 10.11 15.95
N ILE A 185 6.82 9.05 15.12
CA ILE A 185 7.50 9.10 13.86
C ILE A 185 6.90 10.36 13.26
N LYS A 186 7.60 11.48 13.47
CA LYS A 186 7.54 12.63 12.58
C LYS A 186 8.02 12.11 11.23
N GLU A 187 7.23 11.22 10.60
CA GLU A 187 7.05 11.36 9.19
C GLU A 187 6.74 12.83 9.12
N LYS A 188 7.69 13.61 8.62
CA LYS A 188 7.31 14.87 8.02
C LYS A 188 6.23 14.42 7.06
N VAL A 189 5.00 14.43 7.57
CA VAL A 189 3.80 14.42 6.75
C VAL A 189 4.05 15.68 5.98
N THR A 190 4.78 15.49 4.88
CA THR A 190 4.80 16.54 3.89
C THR A 190 3.32 16.72 3.66
N PRO A 191 2.81 17.94 3.80
CA PRO A 191 1.38 18.20 3.69
C PRO A 191 0.87 17.97 2.26
N ASP A 192 1.32 16.96 1.61
CA ASP A 192 0.85 16.31 0.39
C ASP A 192 -0.26 15.29 0.72
N SER A 193 -0.92 15.44 1.87
CA SER A 193 -2.10 14.65 2.16
C SER A 193 -3.15 15.00 1.11
N ASP A 194 -3.84 14.01 0.57
CA ASP A 194 -4.98 14.19 -0.35
C ASP A 194 -5.99 15.23 0.16
N THR A 195 -6.00 15.47 1.45
CA THR A 195 -6.79 16.49 2.14
C THR A 195 -6.53 17.90 1.60
N ILE A 196 -5.25 18.28 1.35
CA ILE A 196 -4.94 19.61 0.84
C ILE A 196 -5.37 19.74 -0.62
N PHE A 197 -5.21 18.66 -1.42
CA PHE A 197 -5.67 18.62 -2.80
C PHE A 197 -7.20 18.66 -2.89
N LYS A 198 -7.90 17.96 -1.99
CA LYS A 198 -9.37 18.03 -1.86
C LYS A 198 -9.85 19.42 -1.46
N LYS A 199 -9.16 20.10 -0.55
CA LYS A 199 -9.44 21.50 -0.20
C LYS A 199 -9.24 22.41 -1.41
N MET A 200 -8.11 22.32 -2.12
CA MET A 200 -7.87 23.12 -3.32
C MET A 200 -8.95 22.89 -4.38
N LEU A 201 -9.34 21.63 -4.61
CA LEU A 201 -10.42 21.29 -5.53
C LEU A 201 -11.77 21.92 -5.09
N SER A 202 -12.07 21.90 -3.80
CA SER A 202 -13.32 22.50 -3.28
C SER A 202 -13.34 24.03 -3.45
N VAL A 203 -12.20 24.69 -3.28
CA VAL A 203 -12.07 26.13 -3.50
C VAL A 203 -12.28 26.48 -4.99
N ILE A 204 -11.64 25.75 -5.89
CA ILE A 204 -11.85 25.94 -7.33
C ILE A 204 -13.31 25.76 -7.72
N ARG A 205 -13.97 24.69 -7.25
CA ARG A 205 -15.38 24.42 -7.55
C ARG A 205 -16.32 25.52 -7.05
N LYS A 206 -16.00 26.20 -5.95
CA LYS A 206 -16.79 27.31 -5.41
C LYS A 206 -16.56 28.62 -6.20
N MET A 207 -15.39 28.80 -6.75
CA MET A 207 -14.98 30.07 -7.38
C MET A 207 -15.22 30.11 -8.88
N THR A 208 -15.30 28.96 -9.53
CA THR A 208 -15.31 28.86 -10.98
C THR A 208 -16.54 28.10 -11.47
N SER A 209 -17.11 28.57 -12.57
CA SER A 209 -18.17 27.84 -13.31
C SER A 209 -17.59 26.73 -14.19
N PHE A 210 -16.35 26.28 -13.94
CA PHE A 210 -15.73 25.22 -14.72
C PHE A 210 -16.37 23.86 -14.40
N PRO A 211 -16.75 23.09 -15.42
CA PRO A 211 -17.44 21.82 -15.23
C PRO A 211 -16.54 20.74 -14.62
N ASP A 212 -15.22 20.81 -14.88
CA ASP A 212 -14.25 19.84 -14.37
C ASP A 212 -12.83 20.45 -14.23
N MET A 213 -11.92 19.65 -13.67
CA MET A 213 -10.49 20.05 -13.53
C MET A 213 -9.75 20.10 -14.86
N THR A 214 -10.20 19.43 -15.88
CA THR A 214 -9.57 19.42 -17.20
C THR A 214 -9.61 20.83 -17.80
N ALA A 215 -10.74 21.52 -17.63
CA ALA A 215 -10.90 22.92 -18.04
C ALA A 215 -9.91 23.85 -17.31
N VAL A 216 -9.73 23.66 -15.99
CA VAL A 216 -8.75 24.45 -15.20
C VAL A 216 -7.31 24.17 -15.64
N LEU A 217 -6.97 22.93 -15.94
CA LEU A 217 -5.64 22.55 -16.39
C LEU A 217 -5.32 23.04 -17.82
N SER A 218 -6.35 23.35 -18.60
CA SER A 218 -6.22 23.92 -19.96
C SER A 218 -6.10 25.45 -19.99
N LEU A 219 -6.20 26.12 -18.83
CA LEU A 219 -6.05 27.56 -18.73
C LEU A 219 -4.61 28.01 -19.08
N PRO A 220 -4.45 29.23 -19.60
CA PRO A 220 -3.12 29.86 -19.74
C PRO A 220 -2.39 29.97 -18.38
N ASP A 221 -1.07 29.88 -18.39
CA ASP A 221 -0.26 29.95 -17.17
C ASP A 221 -0.49 31.23 -16.35
N SER A 222 -0.78 32.36 -17.01
CA SER A 222 -1.13 33.63 -16.35
C SER A 222 -2.40 33.51 -15.48
N GLU A 223 -3.41 32.78 -15.95
CA GLU A 223 -4.65 32.54 -15.18
C GLU A 223 -4.43 31.52 -14.08
N LYS A 224 -3.65 30.48 -14.36
CA LYS A 224 -3.23 29.50 -13.32
C LYS A 224 -2.43 30.18 -12.21
N GLN A 225 -1.57 31.16 -12.52
CA GLN A 225 -0.84 31.92 -11.50
C GLN A 225 -1.81 32.73 -10.61
N ARG A 226 -2.87 33.33 -11.17
CA ARG A 226 -3.91 33.98 -10.36
C ARG A 226 -4.64 33.01 -9.45
N LEU A 227 -5.00 31.82 -9.95
CA LEU A 227 -5.60 30.76 -9.15
C LEU A 227 -4.64 30.27 -8.05
N ALA A 228 -3.33 30.22 -8.33
CA ALA A 228 -2.33 29.83 -7.36
C ALA A 228 -2.32 30.73 -6.12
N TRP A 229 -2.45 32.05 -6.31
CA TRP A 229 -2.58 33.02 -5.21
C TRP A 229 -3.78 32.76 -4.33
N ILE A 230 -4.93 32.57 -4.94
CA ILE A 230 -6.18 32.30 -4.23
C ILE A 230 -6.08 30.98 -3.45
N LEU A 231 -5.55 29.93 -4.09
CA LEU A 231 -5.38 28.64 -3.43
C LEU A 231 -4.40 28.71 -2.25
N SER A 232 -3.36 29.53 -2.35
CA SER A 232 -2.43 29.75 -1.25
C SER A 232 -3.12 30.40 -0.05
N ALA A 233 -3.90 31.46 -0.30
CA ALA A 233 -4.62 32.18 0.76
C ALA A 233 -5.71 31.33 1.43
N GLU A 234 -6.51 30.61 0.62
CA GLU A 234 -7.70 29.90 1.10
C GLU A 234 -7.38 28.52 1.71
N THR A 235 -6.27 27.87 1.32
CA THR A 235 -6.00 26.49 1.72
C THR A 235 -4.77 26.33 2.60
N GLY A 236 -3.91 27.34 2.64
CA GLY A 236 -2.59 27.24 3.29
C GLY A 236 -1.64 26.25 2.60
N ALA A 237 -1.93 25.85 1.35
CA ALA A 237 -1.09 24.98 0.57
C ALA A 237 0.26 25.63 0.23
N SER A 238 1.34 24.85 0.26
CA SER A 238 2.66 25.35 -0.12
C SER A 238 2.73 25.67 -1.63
N PRO A 239 3.61 26.59 -2.07
CA PRO A 239 3.82 26.91 -3.48
C PRO A 239 4.06 25.65 -4.33
N ARG A 240 4.83 24.69 -3.80
CA ARG A 240 5.13 23.43 -4.48
C ARG A 240 3.88 22.54 -4.67
N GLN A 241 2.98 22.51 -3.70
CA GLN A 241 1.72 21.75 -3.79
C GLN A 241 0.78 22.37 -4.81
N ILE A 242 0.68 23.68 -4.80
CA ILE A 242 -0.15 24.42 -5.72
C ILE A 242 0.37 24.30 -7.15
N ALA A 243 1.69 24.46 -7.37
CA ALA A 243 2.30 24.26 -8.67
C ALA A 243 2.03 22.86 -9.22
N LYS A 244 2.15 21.84 -8.37
CA LYS A 244 1.82 20.45 -8.73
C LYS A 244 0.34 20.28 -9.08
N PHE A 245 -0.56 20.93 -8.33
CA PHE A 245 -2.00 20.82 -8.51
C PHE A 245 -2.47 21.48 -9.82
N LEU A 246 -1.89 22.65 -10.18
CA LEU A 246 -2.21 23.41 -11.37
C LEU A 246 -1.35 23.05 -12.60
N HIS A 247 -0.42 22.09 -12.46
CA HIS A 247 0.58 21.73 -13.48
C HIS A 247 1.44 22.91 -13.94
N LEU A 248 1.83 23.77 -13.01
CA LEU A 248 2.78 24.87 -13.26
C LEU A 248 4.22 24.41 -13.00
N SER A 249 5.18 24.93 -13.76
CA SER A 249 6.61 24.69 -13.53
C SER A 249 7.12 25.38 -12.26
N SER A 250 6.62 26.56 -11.98
CA SER A 250 6.89 27.33 -10.76
C SER A 250 5.75 28.31 -10.48
N ILE A 251 5.69 28.83 -9.25
CA ILE A 251 4.81 29.95 -8.91
C ILE A 251 5.66 31.18 -8.76
N SER A 252 5.30 32.26 -9.50
CA SER A 252 6.00 33.54 -9.40
C SER A 252 5.78 34.12 -8.00
N GLU A 253 6.87 34.39 -7.29
CA GLU A 253 6.84 35.27 -6.12
C GLU A 253 6.65 36.70 -6.57
N ARG A 254 5.80 37.46 -5.89
CA ARG A 254 5.63 38.90 -6.12
C ARG A 254 6.68 39.66 -5.39
#